data_2089d6d3eff99ff887b5c9470d37d6f1
#
_entry.id   2089d6d3eff99ff887b5c9470d37d6f1
#
_cell.length_a   1.000
_cell.length_b   1.000
_cell.length_c   1.000
_cell.angle_alpha   90.00
_cell.angle_beta   90.00
_cell.angle_gamma   90.00
#
_symmetry.space_group_name_H-M   'P 1'
#
loop_
_entity.id
_entity.type
_entity.pdbx_description
1 polymer ?
#
loop_
_entity_poly.entity_id
_entity_poly.type
_entity_poly.pdbx_seq_one_letter_code
_entity_poly.pdbx_strand_id
1 'polypeptide(L)'
;MDETEGYDYYSLNRYYFNYDSLKKETLTNEDKLTIVLKSSQNNYTPVSVEQKNMDLPSEWEFLKTTGTETLKQIQVSAVKEKYNSLFGLDEINYNSSNNTCPMFIYDKTNQVYYVSSECGGTSAGNIFSYKTNYVKKGDEAFIDVYFGMSLPVDDERVSIYNTVSKDISDTEVPYKTVRNIDEQIITKDNYKDFEKYRFTFKLNSNEEYNFVKLERK
;
A
#
# COMPACT_ATOMS: atom_id res chain seq x y z
N MET A 1 13.96 9.08 -13.58
CA MET A 1 13.09 8.76 -12.45
C MET A 1 13.58 9.62 -11.30
N ASP A 2 12.82 10.64 -10.97
CA ASP A 2 13.08 11.42 -9.77
C ASP A 2 12.83 10.51 -8.57
N GLU A 3 13.74 10.48 -7.59
CA GLU A 3 13.61 9.63 -6.40
C GLU A 3 12.37 9.95 -5.57
N THR A 4 11.73 11.08 -5.85
CA THR A 4 10.54 11.59 -5.16
C THR A 4 9.23 11.25 -5.86
N GLU A 5 9.23 10.91 -7.14
CA GLU A 5 8.01 10.53 -7.88
C GLU A 5 7.81 9.01 -7.81
N GLY A 6 7.58 8.66 -6.75
CA GLY A 6 7.05 7.68 -6.05
C GLY A 6 6.39 6.52 -6.63
N TYR A 7 7.03 5.47 -6.72
CA TYR A 7 6.36 4.25 -6.31
C TYR A 7 6.11 4.41 -4.81
N ASP A 8 4.87 4.56 -4.45
CA ASP A 8 4.48 4.50 -3.05
C ASP A 8 4.69 3.06 -2.56
N TYR A 9 5.95 2.76 -2.23
CA TYR A 9 6.36 1.46 -1.71
C TYR A 9 5.51 1.04 -0.51
N TYR A 10 4.95 2.01 0.20
CA TYR A 10 4.07 1.78 1.32
C TYR A 10 2.81 1.01 0.91
N SER A 11 2.26 1.30 -0.25
CA SER A 11 1.04 0.66 -0.73
C SER A 11 1.30 -0.76 -1.20
N LEU A 12 2.40 -0.98 -1.89
CA LEU A 12 2.85 -2.32 -2.25
C LEU A 12 3.19 -3.13 -0.99
N ASN A 13 3.85 -2.53 0.00
CA ASN A 13 4.34 -3.20 1.18
C ASN A 13 3.24 -3.74 2.09
N ARG A 14 2.20 -2.97 2.39
CA ARG A 14 1.11 -3.40 3.29
C ARG A 14 0.33 -4.61 2.79
N TYR A 15 0.34 -4.84 1.48
CA TYR A 15 -0.46 -5.91 0.87
C TYR A 15 0.26 -7.25 0.85
N TYR A 16 1.60 -7.27 0.86
CA TYR A 16 2.38 -8.40 0.37
C TYR A 16 3.36 -9.02 1.34
N PHE A 17 3.34 -8.64 2.59
CA PHE A 17 4.20 -9.25 3.61
C PHE A 17 3.89 -10.74 3.90
N ASN A 18 2.87 -11.30 3.23
CA ASN A 18 2.55 -12.71 3.34
C ASN A 18 3.21 -13.59 2.28
N TYR A 19 3.98 -13.00 1.37
CA TYR A 19 4.52 -13.73 0.24
C TYR A 19 6.03 -13.60 0.18
N ASP A 20 6.72 -14.73 0.05
CA ASP A 20 8.17 -14.76 -0.23
C ASP A 20 8.46 -14.16 -1.61
N SER A 21 7.51 -14.19 -2.53
CA SER A 21 7.58 -13.49 -3.80
C SER A 21 6.20 -13.12 -4.34
N LEU A 22 6.12 -11.98 -5.00
CA LEU A 22 4.95 -11.50 -5.70
C LEU A 22 5.32 -11.05 -7.10
N LYS A 23 4.56 -11.49 -8.09
CA LYS A 23 4.78 -11.09 -9.48
C LYS A 23 3.57 -10.32 -10.00
N LYS A 24 3.81 -9.35 -10.89
CA LYS A 24 2.75 -8.57 -11.54
C LYS A 24 1.67 -9.46 -12.15
N GLU A 25 2.08 -10.56 -12.79
CA GLU A 25 1.19 -11.49 -13.50
C GLU A 25 0.28 -12.28 -12.56
N THR A 26 0.65 -12.42 -11.28
CA THR A 26 -0.16 -13.14 -10.28
C THR A 26 -1.12 -12.24 -9.53
N LEU A 27 -0.99 -10.91 -9.68
CA LEU A 27 -1.92 -9.96 -9.09
C LEU A 27 -3.26 -10.01 -9.80
N THR A 28 -4.33 -10.17 -9.02
CA THR A 28 -5.68 -9.97 -9.54
C THR A 28 -5.91 -8.51 -9.90
N ASN A 29 -6.96 -8.22 -10.67
CA ASN A 29 -7.33 -6.84 -10.94
C ASN A 29 -7.72 -6.08 -9.66
N GLU A 30 -8.35 -6.77 -8.72
CA GLU A 30 -8.72 -6.21 -7.40
C GLU A 30 -7.47 -5.84 -6.59
N ASP A 31 -6.44 -6.69 -6.58
CA ASP A 31 -5.16 -6.38 -5.94
C ASP A 31 -4.51 -5.13 -6.55
N LYS A 32 -4.46 -5.08 -7.89
CA LYS A 32 -3.89 -3.94 -8.61
C LYS A 32 -4.64 -2.64 -8.31
N LEU A 33 -5.98 -2.67 -8.34
CA LEU A 33 -6.80 -1.50 -7.99
C LEU A 33 -6.60 -1.08 -6.55
N THR A 34 -6.52 -2.02 -5.62
CA THR A 34 -6.27 -1.72 -4.21
C THR A 34 -4.92 -1.04 -4.01
N ILE A 35 -3.87 -1.52 -4.69
CA ILE A 35 -2.55 -0.91 -4.66
C ILE A 35 -2.61 0.52 -5.21
N VAL A 36 -3.25 0.70 -6.36
CA VAL A 36 -3.42 2.02 -7.01
C VAL A 36 -4.16 2.99 -6.10
N LEU A 37 -5.28 2.57 -5.54
CA LEU A 37 -6.08 3.42 -4.66
C LEU A 37 -5.31 3.80 -3.41
N LYS A 38 -4.60 2.86 -2.77
CA LYS A 38 -3.72 3.17 -1.63
C LYS A 38 -2.63 4.18 -1.97
N SER A 39 -1.99 4.04 -3.13
CA SER A 39 -0.92 4.94 -3.55
C SER A 39 -1.42 6.29 -4.07
N SER A 40 -2.73 6.46 -4.21
CA SER A 40 -3.37 7.68 -4.71
C SER A 40 -4.00 8.56 -3.63
N GLN A 41 -3.70 8.32 -2.35
CA GLN A 41 -4.34 9.03 -1.22
C GLN A 41 -4.22 10.56 -1.31
N ASN A 42 -3.13 11.08 -1.88
CA ASN A 42 -2.94 12.52 -2.10
C ASN A 42 -3.93 13.11 -3.12
N ASN A 43 -4.56 12.27 -3.94
CA ASN A 43 -5.56 12.67 -4.94
C ASN A 43 -6.99 12.51 -4.43
N TYR A 44 -7.17 12.12 -3.18
CA TYR A 44 -8.48 11.95 -2.58
C TYR A 44 -9.12 13.29 -2.25
N THR A 45 -10.40 13.41 -2.58
CA THR A 45 -11.23 14.56 -2.20
C THR A 45 -12.37 14.11 -1.29
N PRO A 46 -12.85 14.97 -0.39
CA PRO A 46 -14.02 14.66 0.42
C PRO A 46 -15.26 14.41 -0.44
N VAL A 47 -16.13 13.52 0.01
CA VAL A 47 -17.44 13.33 -0.58
C VAL A 47 -18.41 14.37 -0.03
N SER A 48 -19.18 15.09 -0.88
CA SER A 48 -20.15 16.09 -0.44
C SER A 48 -21.36 15.44 0.25
N VAL A 49 -22.12 16.24 1.01
CA VAL A 49 -23.33 15.76 1.70
C VAL A 49 -24.38 15.25 0.70
N GLU A 50 -24.50 15.91 -0.45
CA GLU A 50 -25.42 15.50 -1.52
C GLU A 50 -24.99 14.17 -2.14
N GLN A 51 -23.71 13.97 -2.30
CA GLN A 51 -23.15 12.72 -2.83
C GLN A 51 -23.34 11.54 -1.86
N LYS A 52 -23.51 11.78 -0.56
CA LYS A 52 -23.82 10.73 0.41
C LYS A 52 -25.23 10.17 0.30
N ASN A 53 -26.14 10.90 -0.30
CA ASN A 53 -27.48 10.44 -0.60
C ASN A 53 -27.55 9.56 -1.84
N MET A 54 -26.38 9.23 -2.43
CA MET A 54 -26.30 8.30 -3.55
C MET A 54 -26.77 6.90 -3.13
N ASP A 55 -27.22 6.12 -4.10
CA ASP A 55 -27.53 4.70 -3.93
C ASP A 55 -26.20 3.92 -3.74
N LEU A 56 -25.85 3.69 -2.49
CA LEU A 56 -24.77 2.80 -2.13
C LEU A 56 -25.29 1.35 -2.08
N PRO A 57 -24.47 0.36 -2.43
CA PRO A 57 -24.76 -1.03 -2.11
C PRO A 57 -25.09 -1.18 -0.62
N SER A 58 -25.97 -2.13 -0.29
CA SER A 58 -26.47 -2.30 1.09
C SER A 58 -25.35 -2.48 2.13
N GLU A 59 -24.29 -3.15 1.74
CA GLU A 59 -23.09 -3.36 2.56
C GLU A 59 -22.31 -2.08 2.88
N TRP A 60 -22.60 -0.99 2.15
CA TRP A 60 -21.96 0.33 2.34
C TRP A 60 -22.90 1.37 2.94
N GLU A 61 -24.16 1.02 3.19
CA GLU A 61 -25.13 1.96 3.73
C GLU A 61 -24.73 2.53 5.10
N PHE A 62 -23.95 1.78 5.88
CA PHE A 62 -23.41 2.27 7.14
C PHE A 62 -22.56 3.55 6.98
N LEU A 63 -21.93 3.76 5.81
CA LEU A 63 -21.15 4.98 5.53
C LEU A 63 -22.03 6.23 5.41
N LYS A 64 -23.34 6.08 5.18
CA LYS A 64 -24.28 7.20 5.20
C LYS A 64 -24.54 7.72 6.62
N THR A 65 -24.39 6.85 7.63
CA THR A 65 -24.69 7.12 9.03
C THR A 65 -23.43 7.41 9.86
N THR A 66 -22.29 6.81 9.52
CA THR A 66 -21.00 7.15 10.10
C THR A 66 -20.48 8.43 9.46
N GLY A 67 -19.75 9.24 10.23
CA GLY A 67 -19.29 10.56 9.81
C GLY A 67 -18.61 10.58 8.43
N THR A 68 -18.75 11.70 7.76
CA THR A 68 -18.29 11.93 6.39
C THR A 68 -16.78 11.86 6.20
N GLU A 69 -16.04 11.79 7.28
CA GLU A 69 -14.58 11.95 7.24
C GLU A 69 -13.86 10.75 6.64
N THR A 70 -14.51 9.59 6.61
CA THR A 70 -13.93 8.33 6.17
C THR A 70 -14.16 8.00 4.71
N LEU A 71 -15.24 8.55 4.11
CA LEU A 71 -15.52 8.36 2.70
C LEU A 71 -14.87 9.46 1.87
N LYS A 72 -14.00 9.06 0.97
CA LYS A 72 -13.30 9.91 0.01
C LYS A 72 -13.67 9.50 -1.41
N GLN A 73 -13.37 10.36 -2.38
CA GLN A 73 -13.52 10.03 -3.79
C GLN A 73 -12.25 10.37 -4.56
N ILE A 74 -12.06 9.66 -5.67
CA ILE A 74 -10.98 9.89 -6.63
C ILE A 74 -11.50 9.73 -8.05
N GLN A 75 -11.07 10.60 -8.95
CA GLN A 75 -11.44 10.53 -10.37
C GLN A 75 -10.84 9.28 -11.03
N VAL A 76 -11.63 8.62 -11.86
CA VAL A 76 -11.19 7.43 -12.63
C VAL A 76 -9.97 7.75 -13.51
N SER A 77 -9.86 8.97 -14.03
CA SER A 77 -8.69 9.41 -14.81
C SER A 77 -7.40 9.33 -13.99
N ALA A 78 -7.42 9.77 -12.72
CA ALA A 78 -6.26 9.70 -11.83
C ALA A 78 -5.93 8.25 -11.45
N VAL A 79 -6.96 7.40 -11.25
CA VAL A 79 -6.76 5.96 -11.03
C VAL A 79 -6.10 5.32 -12.26
N LYS A 80 -6.56 5.65 -13.47
CA LYS A 80 -5.99 5.12 -14.71
C LYS A 80 -4.55 5.55 -14.91
N GLU A 81 -4.24 6.82 -14.68
CA GLU A 81 -2.88 7.33 -14.75
C GLU A 81 -1.95 6.59 -13.81
N LYS A 82 -2.35 6.46 -12.55
CA LYS A 82 -1.57 5.73 -11.54
C LYS A 82 -1.44 4.25 -11.86
N TYR A 83 -2.50 3.62 -12.35
CA TYR A 83 -2.48 2.21 -12.77
C TYR A 83 -1.46 1.99 -13.89
N ASN A 84 -1.49 2.85 -14.91
CA ASN A 84 -0.54 2.78 -16.01
C ASN A 84 0.90 3.03 -15.56
N SER A 85 1.10 3.97 -14.65
CA SER A 85 2.42 4.24 -14.06
C SER A 85 2.99 3.05 -13.30
N LEU A 86 2.16 2.31 -12.55
CA LEU A 86 2.60 1.17 -11.75
C LEU A 86 2.74 -0.12 -12.57
N PHE A 87 1.76 -0.40 -13.43
CA PHE A 87 1.60 -1.71 -14.06
C PHE A 87 1.77 -1.69 -15.59
N GLY A 88 1.93 -0.52 -16.18
CA GLY A 88 1.95 -0.34 -17.64
C GLY A 88 0.54 -0.25 -18.24
N LEU A 89 0.45 -0.41 -19.56
CA LEU A 89 -0.81 -0.28 -20.33
C LEU A 89 -1.70 -1.52 -20.22
N ASP A 90 -1.79 -2.13 -19.05
CA ASP A 90 -2.72 -3.23 -18.80
C ASP A 90 -4.16 -2.70 -18.87
N GLU A 91 -5.08 -3.54 -19.36
CA GLU A 91 -6.50 -3.25 -19.31
C GLU A 91 -6.97 -3.14 -17.86
N ILE A 92 -7.66 -2.06 -17.53
CA ILE A 92 -8.29 -1.88 -16.24
C ILE A 92 -9.70 -2.42 -16.31
N ASN A 93 -9.99 -3.44 -15.52
CA ASN A 93 -11.35 -3.86 -15.27
C ASN A 93 -11.88 -3.10 -14.05
N TYR A 94 -12.72 -2.09 -14.29
CA TYR A 94 -13.28 -1.24 -13.25
C TYR A 94 -14.33 -2.02 -12.45
N ASN A 95 -13.98 -2.44 -11.26
CA ASN A 95 -14.85 -3.15 -10.33
C ASN A 95 -14.88 -2.49 -8.94
N SER A 96 -15.80 -2.92 -8.12
CA SER A 96 -15.89 -2.55 -6.70
C SER A 96 -15.43 -3.70 -5.83
N SER A 97 -14.97 -3.40 -4.61
CA SER A 97 -14.62 -4.40 -3.59
C SER A 97 -14.89 -3.89 -2.18
N ASN A 98 -15.53 -4.72 -1.37
CA ASN A 98 -15.70 -4.53 0.07
C ASN A 98 -14.81 -5.47 0.90
N ASN A 99 -14.04 -6.34 0.25
CA ASN A 99 -13.17 -7.33 0.90
C ASN A 99 -11.72 -6.88 1.01
N THR A 100 -11.41 -5.68 0.52
CA THR A 100 -10.05 -5.11 0.52
C THR A 100 -9.93 -3.95 1.49
N CYS A 101 -8.71 -3.51 1.77
CA CYS A 101 -8.43 -2.29 2.49
C CYS A 101 -7.48 -1.40 1.68
N PRO A 102 -7.94 -0.25 1.16
CA PRO A 102 -9.28 0.34 1.34
C PRO A 102 -10.38 -0.45 0.63
N MET A 103 -11.59 -0.37 1.13
CA MET A 103 -12.79 -0.75 0.38
C MET A 103 -13.07 0.30 -0.68
N PHE A 104 -13.61 -0.09 -1.83
CA PHE A 104 -13.88 0.84 -2.92
C PHE A 104 -15.10 0.48 -3.77
N ILE A 105 -15.81 1.49 -4.24
CA ILE A 105 -16.95 1.38 -5.15
C ILE A 105 -16.67 2.18 -6.40
N TYR A 106 -16.83 1.55 -7.56
CA TYR A 106 -16.77 2.21 -8.85
C TYR A 106 -18.13 2.81 -9.21
N ASP A 107 -18.20 4.12 -9.36
CA ASP A 107 -19.35 4.83 -9.91
C ASP A 107 -19.10 5.16 -11.38
N LYS A 108 -19.72 4.35 -12.24
CA LYS A 108 -19.60 4.50 -13.70
C LYS A 108 -20.24 5.80 -14.21
N THR A 109 -21.30 6.28 -13.56
CA THR A 109 -22.03 7.47 -14.00
C THR A 109 -21.22 8.74 -13.76
N ASN A 110 -20.64 8.86 -12.58
CA ASN A 110 -19.85 10.02 -12.19
C ASN A 110 -18.35 9.88 -12.49
N GLN A 111 -17.93 8.72 -13.00
CA GLN A 111 -16.52 8.42 -13.32
C GLN A 111 -15.59 8.64 -12.13
N VAL A 112 -16.01 8.15 -10.96
CA VAL A 112 -15.24 8.22 -9.71
C VAL A 112 -15.16 6.85 -9.03
N TYR A 113 -14.17 6.69 -8.18
CA TYR A 113 -14.17 5.70 -7.11
C TYR A 113 -14.50 6.38 -5.80
N TYR A 114 -15.43 5.80 -5.06
CA TYR A 114 -15.61 6.08 -3.63
C TYR A 114 -14.74 5.10 -2.86
N VAL A 115 -14.00 5.62 -1.89
CA VAL A 115 -12.99 4.85 -1.17
C VAL A 115 -13.17 5.06 0.33
N SER A 116 -13.27 3.99 1.09
CA SER A 116 -13.30 4.02 2.55
C SER A 116 -12.03 3.40 3.12
N SER A 117 -11.35 4.14 3.98
CA SER A 117 -10.20 3.64 4.73
C SER A 117 -10.59 2.98 6.06
N GLU A 118 -11.88 2.97 6.42
CA GLU A 118 -12.39 2.21 7.56
C GLU A 118 -12.36 0.71 7.27
N CYS A 119 -11.18 0.17 7.31
CA CYS A 119 -10.99 -1.25 7.28
C CYS A 119 -11.01 -1.73 8.71
N GLY A 120 -12.15 -2.20 9.19
CA GLY A 120 -12.30 -2.70 10.55
C GLY A 120 -11.20 -3.69 10.90
N GLY A 121 -10.26 -3.26 11.71
CA GLY A 121 -9.15 -4.05 12.22
C GLY A 121 -8.52 -3.31 13.39
N THR A 122 -8.33 -4.01 14.50
CA THR A 122 -7.45 -3.58 15.57
C THR A 122 -6.13 -3.16 14.97
N SER A 123 -5.58 -2.05 15.43
CA SER A 123 -4.32 -1.48 14.97
C SER A 123 -3.23 -2.54 14.92
N ALA A 124 -3.08 -3.16 13.77
CA ALA A 124 -1.85 -3.87 13.47
C ALA A 124 -0.72 -2.85 13.62
N GLY A 125 0.39 -3.26 14.19
CA GLY A 125 1.51 -2.37 14.45
C GLY A 125 1.96 -1.59 13.23
N ASN A 126 2.82 -0.62 13.42
CA ASN A 126 3.38 0.17 12.33
C ASN A 126 4.48 -0.60 11.61
N ILE A 127 4.57 -0.42 10.30
CA ILE A 127 5.65 -0.97 9.48
C ILE A 127 6.62 0.15 9.17
N PHE A 128 7.90 -0.12 9.37
CA PHE A 128 9.01 0.78 9.04
C PHE A 128 9.76 0.25 7.84
N SER A 129 10.35 1.15 7.08
CA SER A 129 11.17 0.75 5.96
C SER A 129 12.42 1.62 5.80
N TYR A 130 13.46 1.03 5.26
CA TYR A 130 14.65 1.72 4.78
C TYR A 130 14.94 1.26 3.36
N LYS A 131 14.95 2.19 2.41
CA LYS A 131 15.26 1.90 1.00
C LYS A 131 16.70 2.25 0.68
N THR A 132 17.35 1.39 -0.09
CA THR A 132 18.67 1.69 -0.68
C THR A 132 18.50 2.46 -1.99
N ASN A 133 19.61 2.95 -2.54
CA ASN A 133 19.61 3.52 -3.88
C ASN A 133 19.17 2.45 -4.90
N TYR A 134 18.44 2.88 -5.92
CA TYR A 134 18.10 2.00 -7.02
C TYR A 134 19.33 1.68 -7.89
N VAL A 135 19.32 0.49 -8.45
CA VAL A 135 20.38 0.01 -9.36
C VAL A 135 19.74 -0.30 -10.71
N LYS A 136 20.31 0.27 -11.77
CA LYS A 136 19.92 -0.04 -13.16
C LYS A 136 20.85 -1.08 -13.74
N LYS A 137 20.25 -2.06 -14.45
CA LYS A 137 21.01 -3.09 -15.17
C LYS A 137 20.29 -3.41 -16.48
N GLY A 138 20.73 -2.77 -17.57
CA GLY A 138 20.03 -2.85 -18.85
C GLY A 138 18.66 -2.18 -18.78
N ASP A 139 17.62 -2.93 -19.17
CA ASP A 139 16.23 -2.51 -19.11
C ASP A 139 15.56 -2.78 -17.75
N GLU A 140 16.28 -3.34 -16.79
CA GLU A 140 15.80 -3.58 -15.44
C GLU A 140 16.33 -2.53 -14.45
N ALA A 141 15.51 -2.23 -13.46
CA ALA A 141 15.90 -1.48 -12.27
C ALA A 141 15.41 -2.21 -11.03
N PHE A 142 16.17 -2.13 -9.95
CA PHE A 142 15.76 -2.73 -8.67
C PHE A 142 16.14 -1.85 -7.49
N ILE A 143 15.32 -1.98 -6.46
CA ILE A 143 15.51 -1.32 -5.18
C ILE A 143 15.43 -2.39 -4.10
N ASP A 144 16.41 -2.42 -3.23
CA ASP A 144 16.36 -3.20 -2.01
C ASP A 144 15.74 -2.35 -0.91
N VAL A 145 14.70 -2.90 -0.27
CA VAL A 145 14.00 -2.27 0.84
C VAL A 145 14.05 -3.22 2.03
N TYR A 146 14.37 -2.67 3.18
CA TYR A 146 14.46 -3.40 4.43
C TYR A 146 13.28 -3.00 5.31
N PHE A 147 12.61 -4.00 5.88
CA PHE A 147 11.39 -3.81 6.64
C PHE A 147 11.49 -4.34 8.06
N GLY A 148 10.86 -3.61 8.95
CA GLY A 148 10.55 -4.05 10.29
C GLY A 148 9.14 -3.59 10.67
N MET A 149 8.60 -4.17 11.72
CA MET A 149 7.31 -3.77 12.25
C MET A 149 7.38 -3.51 13.75
N SER A 150 6.44 -2.72 14.25
CA SER A 150 6.24 -2.55 15.68
C SER A 150 4.88 -3.06 16.10
N LEU A 151 4.83 -3.64 17.28
CA LEU A 151 3.58 -4.01 17.95
C LEU A 151 3.52 -3.29 19.31
N PRO A 152 2.36 -2.73 19.69
CA PRO A 152 2.21 -2.15 21.01
C PRO A 152 2.34 -3.23 22.08
N VAL A 153 3.07 -2.93 23.13
CA VAL A 153 3.19 -3.77 24.34
C VAL A 153 2.24 -3.24 25.41
N ASP A 154 2.22 -1.93 25.57
CA ASP A 154 1.34 -1.18 26.45
C ASP A 154 1.21 0.27 25.94
N ASP A 155 0.58 1.14 26.73
CA ASP A 155 0.32 2.53 26.35
C ASP A 155 1.60 3.37 26.13
N GLU A 156 2.74 2.93 26.65
CA GLU A 156 4.01 3.66 26.58
C GLU A 156 5.10 2.95 25.77
N ARG A 157 4.97 1.64 25.54
CA ARG A 157 6.05 0.82 24.96
C ARG A 157 5.61 0.09 23.71
N VAL A 158 6.56 -0.03 22.80
CA VAL A 158 6.40 -0.72 21.53
C VAL A 158 7.55 -1.68 21.32
N SER A 159 7.24 -2.92 20.98
CA SER A 159 8.24 -3.89 20.54
C SER A 159 8.48 -3.76 19.04
N ILE A 160 9.75 -3.69 18.67
CA ILE A 160 10.21 -3.63 17.30
C ILE A 160 10.69 -5.00 16.88
N TYR A 161 10.23 -5.45 15.73
CA TYR A 161 10.64 -6.70 15.10
C TYR A 161 11.38 -6.39 13.80
N ASN A 162 12.40 -7.14 13.52
CA ASN A 162 13.19 -7.01 12.28
C ASN A 162 12.60 -7.80 11.09
N THR A 163 11.40 -8.28 11.24
CA THR A 163 10.59 -8.98 10.25
C THR A 163 9.24 -8.26 10.08
N VAL A 164 8.55 -8.56 9.00
CA VAL A 164 7.18 -8.10 8.71
C VAL A 164 6.22 -9.28 8.48
N SER A 165 6.62 -10.48 8.90
CA SER A 165 5.75 -11.66 8.84
C SER A 165 4.47 -11.43 9.64
N LYS A 166 3.32 -11.88 9.11
CA LYS A 166 2.05 -11.85 9.85
C LYS A 166 2.04 -12.78 11.06
N ASP A 167 2.89 -13.79 11.05
CA ASP A 167 2.92 -14.85 12.05
C ASP A 167 3.98 -14.58 13.11
N ILE A 168 4.11 -13.31 13.55
CA ILE A 168 4.88 -13.02 14.75
C ILE A 168 4.17 -13.74 15.89
N SER A 169 4.73 -14.90 16.27
CA SER A 169 4.24 -15.66 17.39
C SER A 169 4.65 -14.99 18.71
N ASP A 170 3.91 -15.24 19.77
CA ASP A 170 4.24 -14.77 21.12
C ASP A 170 5.63 -15.24 21.61
N THR A 171 6.26 -16.13 20.87
CA THR A 171 7.60 -16.67 21.13
C THR A 171 8.72 -15.92 20.41
N GLU A 172 8.41 -15.02 19.46
CA GLU A 172 9.44 -14.23 18.78
C GLU A 172 10.01 -13.16 19.70
N VAL A 173 11.34 -13.13 19.78
CA VAL A 173 12.06 -12.13 20.55
C VAL A 173 12.10 -10.84 19.75
N PRO A 174 11.63 -9.71 20.30
CA PRO A 174 11.71 -8.43 19.61
C PRO A 174 13.18 -8.01 19.42
N TYR A 175 13.45 -7.37 18.27
CA TYR A 175 14.76 -6.75 17.99
C TYR A 175 15.13 -5.73 19.08
N LYS A 176 14.17 -4.89 19.47
CA LYS A 176 14.27 -3.98 20.62
C LYS A 176 12.88 -3.56 21.10
N THR A 177 12.80 -3.10 22.35
CA THR A 177 11.61 -2.43 22.89
C THR A 177 11.94 -0.97 23.16
N VAL A 178 11.09 -0.05 22.71
CA VAL A 178 11.27 1.40 22.87
C VAL A 178 10.03 2.03 23.50
N ARG A 179 10.22 3.18 24.16
CA ARG A 179 9.11 3.92 24.81
C ARG A 179 8.41 4.90 23.87
N ASN A 180 9.05 5.28 22.78
CA ASN A 180 8.48 6.24 21.83
C ASN A 180 8.87 5.88 20.41
N ILE A 181 7.93 6.02 19.45
CA ILE A 181 8.13 5.64 18.05
C ILE A 181 8.70 6.82 17.21
N ASP A 182 8.94 7.98 17.80
CA ASP A 182 9.39 9.18 17.09
C ASP A 182 10.84 9.08 16.56
N GLU A 183 11.55 8.00 16.87
CA GLU A 183 12.88 7.75 16.34
C GLU A 183 12.82 6.99 15.02
N GLN A 184 13.69 7.36 14.09
CA GLN A 184 13.93 6.57 12.88
C GLN A 184 14.52 5.22 13.27
N ILE A 185 13.71 4.18 13.25
CA ILE A 185 14.07 2.85 13.76
C ILE A 185 15.05 2.14 12.85
N ILE A 186 14.84 2.21 11.54
CA ILE A 186 15.74 1.66 10.53
C ILE A 186 16.59 2.78 9.94
N THR A 187 17.89 2.69 10.10
CA THR A 187 18.86 3.71 9.70
C THR A 187 19.90 3.11 8.74
N LYS A 188 20.77 3.95 8.18
CA LYS A 188 21.90 3.52 7.36
C LYS A 188 22.89 2.59 8.10
N ASP A 189 22.88 2.63 9.44
CA ASP A 189 23.86 1.89 10.26
C ASP A 189 23.33 0.50 10.67
N ASN A 190 21.99 0.32 10.73
CA ASN A 190 21.39 -0.93 11.21
C ASN A 190 20.44 -1.60 10.20
N TYR A 191 20.20 -1.04 9.01
CA TYR A 191 19.20 -1.59 8.08
C TYR A 191 19.43 -3.06 7.71
N LYS A 192 20.67 -3.52 7.74
CA LYS A 192 21.03 -4.91 7.41
C LYS A 192 20.56 -5.95 8.42
N ASP A 193 20.16 -5.50 9.61
CA ASP A 193 19.59 -6.37 10.64
C ASP A 193 18.12 -6.68 10.37
N PHE A 194 17.52 -6.01 9.38
CA PHE A 194 16.11 -6.10 9.04
C PHE A 194 15.88 -6.95 7.80
N GLU A 195 14.66 -7.46 7.67
CA GLU A 195 14.25 -8.32 6.58
C GLU A 195 14.30 -7.60 5.23
N LYS A 196 15.00 -8.20 4.29
CA LYS A 196 15.28 -7.61 2.99
C LYS A 196 14.29 -8.07 1.93
N TYR A 197 13.74 -7.13 1.18
CA TYR A 197 12.95 -7.36 -0.02
C TYR A 197 13.56 -6.63 -1.22
N ARG A 198 13.43 -7.22 -2.40
CA ARG A 198 13.82 -6.61 -3.66
C ARG A 198 12.62 -6.36 -4.54
N PHE A 199 12.41 -5.10 -4.88
CA PHE A 199 11.49 -4.68 -5.92
C PHE A 199 12.23 -4.64 -7.25
N THR A 200 11.69 -5.30 -8.27
CA THR A 200 12.21 -5.27 -9.63
C THR A 200 11.22 -4.57 -10.55
N PHE A 201 11.76 -3.70 -11.39
CA PHE A 201 11.03 -2.93 -12.39
C PHE A 201 11.64 -3.17 -13.76
N LYS A 202 10.85 -3.02 -14.80
CA LYS A 202 11.31 -3.13 -16.20
C LYS A 202 10.91 -1.90 -17.00
N LEU A 203 11.82 -1.42 -17.84
CA LEU A 203 11.61 -0.31 -18.75
C LEU A 203 10.60 -0.74 -19.82
N ASN A 204 9.55 0.05 -20.02
CA ASN A 204 8.58 -0.15 -21.08
C ASN A 204 8.95 0.63 -22.34
N SER A 205 8.13 0.52 -23.39
CA SER A 205 8.34 1.23 -24.66
C SER A 205 8.21 2.76 -24.55
N ASN A 206 7.64 3.27 -23.46
CA ASN A 206 7.47 4.70 -23.20
C ASN A 206 8.60 5.27 -22.31
N GLU A 207 9.68 4.50 -22.12
CA GLU A 207 10.80 4.84 -21.25
C GLU A 207 10.44 4.99 -19.77
N GLU A 208 9.35 4.33 -19.33
CA GLU A 208 8.93 4.28 -17.94
C GLU A 208 9.25 2.92 -17.30
N TYR A 209 9.58 2.93 -16.02
CA TYR A 209 9.82 1.70 -15.27
C TYR A 209 8.55 1.21 -14.60
N ASN A 210 8.03 0.05 -15.05
CA ASN A 210 6.87 -0.58 -14.45
C ASN A 210 7.26 -1.71 -13.50
N PHE A 211 6.46 -1.93 -12.47
CA PHE A 211 6.64 -3.01 -11.50
C PHE A 211 6.57 -4.38 -12.19
N VAL A 212 7.50 -5.26 -11.84
CA VAL A 212 7.56 -6.64 -12.31
C VAL A 212 7.34 -7.60 -11.16
N LYS A 213 8.13 -7.49 -10.09
CA LYS A 213 8.06 -8.41 -8.96
C LYS A 213 8.66 -7.83 -7.68
N LEU A 214 8.23 -8.42 -6.58
CA LEU A 214 8.78 -8.28 -5.23
C LEU A 214 9.27 -9.65 -4.78
N GLU A 215 10.44 -9.72 -4.19
CA GLU A 215 11.03 -10.95 -3.67
C GLU A 215 11.68 -10.68 -2.31
N ARG A 216 11.45 -11.58 -1.35
CA ARG A 216 12.23 -11.67 -0.11
C ARG A 216 13.64 -12.17 -0.43
N LYS A 217 14.68 -11.61 0.18
CA LYS A 217 16.10 -11.91 -0.09
C LYS A 217 16.86 -12.31 1.15
#